data_b051569769a17630c5f36b5d2d04434b
#
_entry.id   b051569769a17630c5f36b5d2d04434b
#
_cell.length_a   1.000
_cell.length_b   1.000
_cell.length_c   1.000
_cell.angle_alpha   90.00
_cell.angle_beta   90.00
_cell.angle_gamma   90.00
#
_symmetry.space_group_name_H-M   'P 1'
#
loop_
_entity.id
_entity.type
_entity.pdbx_description
1 polymer ?
#
loop_
_entity_poly.entity_id
_entity_poly.type
_entity_poly.pdbx_seq_one_letter_code
_entity_poly.pdbx_strand_id
1 'polypeptide(L)'
;MRAADLRHIETLIAEYPYKGVQQLAQGFDKGKLSAFYLAGVRSGLEFGQALYVLTPAGEEPIALGGLAPNRWHTRMYGFAMGAIRPWLNTRQPEAGEVLLKQIEVAAQRERYEHLSVRLDVEDYANLHLFEEAGWRLVDVSLKFTRPMPAIENADAQATAVRNWVIARARFEDQGWIRDLAARAHSATHFFNDPALPREATERLFAGWMDRCCEGQAYRVYTMKDQEGRPIGFVSYLENRKLAEATGRRPLILDFVLIDPQWRQAGAAGWLIEQTLAREAREGFDFCELRTSAHNLPGVRLYERLGMRYCAGDFILHKKP
;
A
#
# COMPACT_ATOMS: atom_id res chain seq x y z
N MET A 1 17.66 9.91 -21.69
CA MET A 1 17.61 10.99 -20.69
C MET A 1 18.97 11.03 -19.99
N ARG A 2 19.71 12.12 -20.07
CA ARG A 2 20.86 12.32 -19.17
C ARG A 2 20.30 12.35 -17.75
N ALA A 3 20.95 11.70 -16.79
CA ALA A 3 20.54 11.74 -15.41
C ALA A 3 20.26 13.20 -15.05
N ALA A 4 19.01 13.52 -14.79
CA ALA A 4 18.66 14.85 -14.30
C ALA A 4 19.54 15.12 -13.08
N ASP A 5 20.07 16.32 -12.98
CA ASP A 5 20.91 16.66 -11.85
C ASP A 5 20.12 16.34 -10.56
N LEU A 6 20.63 15.39 -9.77
CA LEU A 6 19.94 14.88 -8.59
C LEU A 6 19.54 15.99 -7.61
N ARG A 7 20.26 17.12 -7.63
CA ARG A 7 19.93 18.31 -6.81
C ARG A 7 18.57 18.91 -7.14
N HIS A 8 18.20 18.93 -8.43
CA HIS A 8 16.89 19.43 -8.86
C HIS A 8 15.75 18.52 -8.42
N ILE A 9 16.00 17.21 -8.37
CA ILE A 9 15.02 16.24 -7.82
C ILE A 9 14.80 16.48 -6.33
N GLU A 10 15.85 16.83 -5.58
CA GLU A 10 15.75 17.18 -4.16
C GLU A 10 14.83 18.38 -3.94
N THR A 11 14.97 19.41 -4.75
CA THR A 11 14.11 20.60 -4.71
C THR A 11 12.66 20.25 -5.00
N LEU A 12 12.38 19.51 -6.09
CA LEU A 12 11.03 19.05 -6.42
C LEU A 12 10.38 18.23 -5.31
N ILE A 13 11.15 17.30 -4.72
CA ILE A 13 10.66 16.51 -3.58
C ILE A 13 10.38 17.40 -2.37
N ALA A 14 11.22 18.41 -2.12
CA ALA A 14 11.04 19.33 -1.00
C ALA A 14 9.79 20.22 -1.18
N GLU A 15 9.52 20.66 -2.40
CA GLU A 15 8.41 21.54 -2.75
C GLU A 15 7.09 20.81 -2.97
N TYR A 16 7.11 19.53 -3.32
CA TYR A 16 5.87 18.78 -3.54
C TYR A 16 5.08 18.64 -2.23
N PRO A 17 3.89 19.27 -2.12
CA PRO A 17 3.18 19.39 -0.84
C PRO A 17 2.54 18.09 -0.37
N TYR A 18 2.23 17.18 -1.29
CA TYR A 18 1.48 15.95 -1.04
C TYR A 18 2.44 14.76 -0.92
N LYS A 19 3.08 14.65 0.21
CA LYS A 19 4.01 13.55 0.49
C LYS A 19 3.33 12.55 1.41
N GLY A 20 2.77 11.49 0.86
CA GLY A 20 2.11 10.43 1.62
C GLY A 20 2.95 9.88 2.77
N VAL A 21 4.27 9.92 2.65
CA VAL A 21 5.20 9.52 3.72
C VAL A 21 5.19 10.49 4.90
N GLN A 22 5.00 11.80 4.68
CA GLN A 22 4.98 12.79 5.76
C GLN A 22 3.70 12.77 6.59
N GLN A 23 2.62 12.24 6.03
CA GLN A 23 1.33 12.08 6.73
C GLN A 23 1.29 10.81 7.58
N LEU A 24 2.34 9.96 7.52
CA LEU A 24 2.33 8.61 8.03
C LEU A 24 2.36 8.50 9.53
N ALA A 25 2.90 9.45 10.24
CA ALA A 25 2.98 9.33 11.68
C ALA A 25 3.27 10.66 12.35
N GLN A 26 2.48 10.94 13.33
CA GLN A 26 2.85 11.90 14.36
C GLN A 26 4.17 11.46 14.99
N GLY A 27 5.19 12.29 14.89
CA GLY A 27 6.49 12.05 15.53
C GLY A 27 7.62 11.57 14.62
N PHE A 28 7.44 11.51 13.30
CA PHE A 28 8.56 11.41 12.39
C PHE A 28 9.33 12.74 12.29
N ASP A 29 10.64 12.64 12.23
CA ASP A 29 11.46 13.78 11.80
C ASP A 29 11.28 13.99 10.29
N LYS A 30 10.86 15.21 9.91
CA LYS A 30 10.56 15.57 8.52
C LYS A 30 11.78 15.45 7.59
N GLY A 31 12.97 15.79 8.11
CA GLY A 31 14.21 15.71 7.35
C GLY A 31 14.58 14.25 7.03
N LYS A 32 14.48 13.37 8.02
CA LYS A 32 14.72 11.93 7.84
C LYS A 32 13.71 11.30 6.87
N LEU A 33 12.44 11.68 6.94
CA LEU A 33 11.43 11.21 5.98
C LEU A 33 11.72 11.69 4.56
N SER A 34 12.07 12.97 4.39
CA SER A 34 12.43 13.50 3.08
C SER A 34 13.67 12.80 2.51
N ALA A 35 14.68 12.54 3.33
CA ALA A 35 15.86 11.79 2.93
C ALA A 35 15.53 10.34 2.53
N PHE A 36 14.66 9.67 3.29
CA PHE A 36 14.17 8.32 2.96
C PHE A 36 13.43 8.31 1.61
N TYR A 37 12.54 9.27 1.39
CA TYR A 37 11.79 9.38 0.13
C TYR A 37 12.73 9.65 -1.05
N LEU A 38 13.69 10.56 -0.90
CA LEU A 38 14.70 10.87 -1.90
C LEU A 38 15.55 9.63 -2.24
N ALA A 39 15.99 8.88 -1.23
CA ALA A 39 16.74 7.63 -1.44
C ALA A 39 15.91 6.61 -2.24
N GLY A 40 14.60 6.53 -2.01
CA GLY A 40 13.69 5.70 -2.78
C GLY A 40 13.61 6.12 -4.26
N VAL A 41 13.53 7.41 -4.53
CA VAL A 41 13.53 7.94 -5.91
C VAL A 41 14.87 7.68 -6.60
N ARG A 42 15.99 7.95 -5.93
CA ARG A 42 17.35 7.65 -6.46
C ARG A 42 17.51 6.17 -6.79
N SER A 43 17.12 5.29 -5.88
CA SER A 43 17.17 3.83 -6.11
C SER A 43 16.32 3.43 -7.31
N GLY A 44 15.13 4.04 -7.48
CA GLY A 44 14.31 3.83 -8.67
C GLY A 44 15.01 4.19 -9.96
N LEU A 45 15.77 5.28 -9.97
CA LEU A 45 16.59 5.70 -11.12
C LEU A 45 17.71 4.71 -11.44
N GLU A 46 18.43 4.24 -10.41
CA GLU A 46 19.55 3.29 -10.56
C GLU A 46 19.08 1.94 -11.10
N PHE A 47 17.87 1.50 -10.79
CA PHE A 47 17.27 0.26 -11.29
C PHE A 47 16.62 0.39 -12.68
N GLY A 48 16.90 1.48 -13.41
CA GLY A 48 16.47 1.65 -14.80
C GLY A 48 15.00 1.97 -14.98
N GLN A 49 14.35 2.55 -13.97
CA GLN A 49 13.03 3.15 -14.14
C GLN A 49 13.14 4.34 -15.10
N ALA A 50 12.28 4.38 -16.12
CA ALA A 50 12.20 5.52 -17.01
C ALA A 50 11.64 6.72 -16.22
N LEU A 51 12.45 7.76 -16.03
CA LEU A 51 12.05 9.01 -15.40
C LEU A 51 12.04 10.13 -16.44
N TYR A 52 10.98 10.91 -16.41
CA TYR A 52 10.80 12.05 -17.30
C TYR A 52 10.84 13.31 -16.46
N VAL A 53 11.78 14.20 -16.78
CA VAL A 53 11.94 15.49 -16.12
C VAL A 53 11.60 16.56 -17.13
N LEU A 54 10.65 17.41 -16.81
CA LEU A 54 10.31 18.56 -17.63
C LEU A 54 11.05 19.79 -17.11
N THR A 55 11.77 20.44 -18.01
CA THR A 55 12.45 21.71 -17.72
C THR A 55 11.96 22.77 -18.69
N PRO A 56 11.53 23.96 -18.24
CA PRO A 56 11.31 25.07 -19.13
C PRO A 56 12.67 25.59 -19.63
N ALA A 57 12.90 25.59 -20.94
CA ALA A 57 14.00 26.29 -21.62
C ALA A 57 15.40 26.25 -20.94
N GLY A 58 15.75 25.13 -20.29
CA GLY A 58 17.07 24.93 -19.67
C GLY A 58 17.17 25.33 -18.21
N GLU A 59 16.06 25.65 -17.57
CA GLU A 59 15.97 25.92 -16.12
C GLU A 59 15.67 24.64 -15.30
N GLU A 60 15.47 24.80 -13.99
CA GLU A 60 15.17 23.69 -13.07
C GLU A 60 13.91 22.92 -13.44
N PRO A 61 13.88 21.60 -13.20
CA PRO A 61 12.70 20.80 -13.48
C PRO A 61 11.54 21.21 -12.58
N ILE A 62 10.36 21.38 -13.18
CA ILE A 62 9.12 21.75 -12.50
C ILE A 62 8.15 20.59 -12.32
N ALA A 63 8.41 19.47 -12.99
CA ALA A 63 7.66 18.25 -12.83
C ALA A 63 8.56 17.03 -13.06
N LEU A 64 8.29 15.95 -12.32
CA LEU A 64 8.99 14.68 -12.41
C LEU A 64 7.99 13.51 -12.38
N GLY A 65 8.10 12.61 -13.33
CA GLY A 65 7.34 11.36 -13.36
C GLY A 65 8.22 10.17 -13.72
N GLY A 66 7.97 9.05 -13.10
CA GLY A 66 8.63 7.80 -13.40
C GLY A 66 7.64 6.75 -13.92
N LEU A 67 8.02 6.04 -14.98
CA LEU A 67 7.30 4.87 -15.48
C LEU A 67 8.04 3.61 -15.05
N ALA A 68 7.43 2.81 -14.19
CA ALA A 68 8.03 1.61 -13.65
C ALA A 68 7.24 0.35 -14.05
N PRO A 69 7.90 -0.74 -14.48
CA PRO A 69 7.23 -2.01 -14.76
C PRO A 69 6.66 -2.62 -13.47
N ASN A 70 5.43 -3.09 -13.53
CA ASN A 70 4.84 -3.87 -12.46
C ASN A 70 4.95 -5.37 -12.78
N ARG A 71 6.16 -5.92 -12.65
CA ARG A 71 6.49 -7.30 -13.05
C ARG A 71 5.63 -8.36 -12.38
N TRP A 72 5.25 -8.15 -11.12
CA TRP A 72 4.41 -9.09 -10.39
C TRP A 72 2.99 -9.11 -10.96
N HIS A 73 2.37 -7.95 -11.15
CA HIS A 73 1.04 -7.86 -11.75
C HIS A 73 1.06 -8.36 -13.21
N THR A 74 2.08 -8.00 -14.01
CA THR A 74 2.26 -8.52 -15.36
C THR A 74 2.20 -10.05 -15.40
N ARG A 75 2.89 -10.71 -14.47
CA ARG A 75 2.87 -12.18 -14.35
C ARG A 75 1.49 -12.72 -13.99
N MET A 76 0.77 -12.06 -13.08
CA MET A 76 -0.54 -12.53 -12.61
C MET A 76 -1.64 -12.31 -13.63
N TYR A 77 -1.61 -11.19 -14.34
CA TYR A 77 -2.64 -10.83 -15.32
C TYR A 77 -2.33 -11.33 -16.74
N GLY A 78 -1.08 -11.63 -17.06
CA GLY A 78 -0.68 -12.14 -18.37
C GLY A 78 -0.49 -11.08 -19.45
N PHE A 79 -0.53 -9.80 -19.10
CA PHE A 79 -0.27 -8.66 -19.99
C PHE A 79 0.59 -7.61 -19.29
N ALA A 80 1.26 -6.76 -20.08
CA ALA A 80 2.24 -5.80 -19.56
C ALA A 80 1.57 -4.70 -18.72
N MET A 81 1.96 -4.60 -17.45
CA MET A 81 1.45 -3.61 -16.50
C MET A 81 2.56 -2.69 -16.01
N GLY A 82 2.26 -1.39 -15.98
CA GLY A 82 3.15 -0.36 -15.48
C GLY A 82 2.50 0.49 -14.38
N ALA A 83 3.32 1.24 -13.68
CA ALA A 83 2.89 2.22 -12.70
C ALA A 83 3.64 3.53 -12.87
N ILE A 84 2.94 4.65 -12.75
CA ILE A 84 3.56 5.97 -12.65
C ILE A 84 3.98 6.17 -11.20
N ARG A 85 5.28 6.22 -10.96
CA ARG A 85 5.87 6.49 -9.64
C ARG A 85 7.36 6.88 -9.75
N PRO A 86 7.80 8.01 -9.15
CA PRO A 86 6.94 8.98 -8.52
C PRO A 86 6.10 9.77 -9.54
N TRP A 87 5.15 10.54 -9.04
CA TRP A 87 4.52 11.64 -9.73
C TRP A 87 4.68 12.87 -8.85
N LEU A 88 5.43 13.86 -9.32
CA LEU A 88 5.74 15.10 -8.61
C LEU A 88 5.52 16.24 -9.60
N ASN A 89 4.40 16.93 -9.48
CA ASN A 89 4.07 18.12 -10.24
C ASN A 89 3.82 19.26 -9.25
N THR A 90 4.59 20.33 -9.34
CA THR A 90 4.55 21.48 -8.43
C THR A 90 3.44 22.47 -8.76
N ARG A 91 2.21 21.95 -9.03
CA ARG A 91 1.01 22.74 -9.30
C ARG A 91 1.06 23.58 -10.59
N GLN A 92 1.82 23.16 -11.59
CA GLN A 92 1.81 23.75 -12.92
C GLN A 92 1.04 22.83 -13.88
N PRO A 93 -0.23 23.10 -14.16
CA PRO A 93 -1.07 22.21 -14.99
C PRO A 93 -0.41 21.87 -16.33
N GLU A 94 0.11 22.87 -17.03
CA GLU A 94 0.70 22.71 -18.36
C GLU A 94 1.93 21.79 -18.33
N ALA A 95 2.75 21.88 -17.28
CA ALA A 95 3.90 20.99 -17.10
C ALA A 95 3.45 19.56 -16.82
N GLY A 96 2.39 19.40 -16.03
CA GLY A 96 1.76 18.12 -15.75
C GLY A 96 1.21 17.45 -17.01
N GLU A 97 0.50 18.19 -17.86
CA GLU A 97 -0.05 17.69 -19.13
C GLU A 97 1.06 17.19 -20.07
N VAL A 98 2.10 17.99 -20.25
CA VAL A 98 3.23 17.60 -21.12
C VAL A 98 3.93 16.37 -20.56
N LEU A 99 4.19 16.33 -19.26
CA LEU A 99 4.81 15.20 -18.58
C LEU A 99 3.96 13.91 -18.73
N LEU A 100 2.67 14.00 -18.47
CA LEU A 100 1.75 12.87 -18.56
C LEU A 100 1.71 12.31 -19.99
N LYS A 101 1.61 13.19 -20.99
CA LYS A 101 1.66 12.81 -22.40
C LYS A 101 2.97 12.11 -22.79
N GLN A 102 4.11 12.59 -22.29
CA GLN A 102 5.39 11.92 -22.50
C GLN A 102 5.44 10.52 -21.89
N ILE A 103 4.92 10.36 -20.67
CA ILE A 103 4.84 9.05 -20.00
C ILE A 103 3.94 8.11 -20.77
N GLU A 104 2.79 8.57 -21.26
CA GLU A 104 1.87 7.75 -22.05
C GLU A 104 2.48 7.29 -23.37
N VAL A 105 3.20 8.18 -24.07
CA VAL A 105 3.95 7.81 -25.27
C VAL A 105 5.03 6.78 -24.97
N ALA A 106 5.74 6.93 -23.85
CA ALA A 106 6.72 5.95 -23.44
C ALA A 106 6.07 4.61 -23.08
N ALA A 107 4.93 4.64 -22.39
CA ALA A 107 4.18 3.43 -22.06
C ALA A 107 3.72 2.66 -23.29
N GLN A 108 3.27 3.37 -24.34
CA GLN A 108 2.93 2.75 -25.63
C GLN A 108 4.17 2.12 -26.32
N ARG A 109 5.31 2.79 -26.30
CA ARG A 109 6.57 2.25 -26.86
C ARG A 109 7.01 0.99 -26.12
N GLU A 110 6.89 0.96 -24.79
CA GLU A 110 7.18 -0.19 -23.93
C GLU A 110 6.06 -1.25 -23.96
N ARG A 111 4.99 -1.00 -24.73
CA ARG A 111 3.84 -1.90 -24.91
C ARG A 111 3.12 -2.24 -23.60
N TYR A 112 3.03 -1.29 -22.67
CA TYR A 112 2.16 -1.48 -21.53
C TYR A 112 0.69 -1.48 -21.96
N GLU A 113 -0.06 -2.45 -21.45
CA GLU A 113 -1.49 -2.61 -21.71
C GLU A 113 -2.36 -2.09 -20.54
N HIS A 114 -1.73 -1.82 -19.42
CA HIS A 114 -2.39 -1.26 -18.25
C HIS A 114 -1.41 -0.40 -17.45
N LEU A 115 -1.87 0.77 -17.05
CA LEU A 115 -1.14 1.70 -16.19
C LEU A 115 -1.91 2.01 -14.93
N SER A 116 -1.19 2.27 -13.85
CA SER A 116 -1.74 2.74 -12.57
C SER A 116 -0.97 3.94 -12.03
N VAL A 117 -1.65 4.80 -11.29
CA VAL A 117 -1.04 5.90 -10.52
C VAL A 117 -1.73 6.03 -9.17
N ARG A 118 -1.00 6.50 -8.17
CA ARG A 118 -1.53 6.92 -6.88
C ARG A 118 -1.23 8.39 -6.68
N LEU A 119 -2.27 9.15 -6.37
CA LEU A 119 -2.21 10.58 -6.07
C LEU A 119 -2.73 10.78 -4.64
N ASP A 120 -2.17 11.73 -3.91
CA ASP A 120 -2.69 12.09 -2.59
C ASP A 120 -4.15 12.60 -2.70
N VAL A 121 -4.99 12.28 -1.71
CA VAL A 121 -6.41 12.70 -1.73
C VAL A 121 -6.62 14.22 -1.63
N GLU A 122 -5.58 14.98 -1.32
CA GLU A 122 -5.61 16.45 -1.35
C GLU A 122 -5.15 17.02 -2.71
N ASP A 123 -4.60 16.17 -3.59
CA ASP A 123 -4.03 16.59 -4.88
C ASP A 123 -5.06 16.58 -6.01
N TYR A 124 -6.10 17.41 -5.86
CA TYR A 124 -7.17 17.53 -6.85
C TYR A 124 -6.69 18.07 -8.19
N ALA A 125 -5.66 18.93 -8.20
CA ALA A 125 -5.14 19.47 -9.45
C ALA A 125 -4.59 18.37 -10.35
N ASN A 126 -3.81 17.44 -9.80
CA ASN A 126 -3.35 16.29 -10.57
C ASN A 126 -4.45 15.25 -10.79
N LEU A 127 -5.41 15.08 -9.86
CA LEU A 127 -6.57 14.21 -10.10
C LEU A 127 -7.30 14.63 -11.38
N HIS A 128 -7.68 15.91 -11.51
CA HIS A 128 -8.39 16.42 -12.68
C HIS A 128 -7.55 16.30 -13.96
N LEU A 129 -6.24 16.58 -13.88
CA LEU A 129 -5.33 16.37 -14.99
C LEU A 129 -5.37 14.93 -15.53
N PHE A 130 -5.32 13.95 -14.64
CA PHE A 130 -5.39 12.54 -15.04
C PHE A 130 -6.78 12.16 -15.59
N GLU A 131 -7.87 12.66 -14.99
CA GLU A 131 -9.24 12.42 -15.46
C GLU A 131 -9.47 13.00 -16.87
N GLU A 132 -9.02 14.24 -17.12
CA GLU A 132 -9.06 14.88 -18.44
C GLU A 132 -8.25 14.12 -19.49
N ALA A 133 -7.13 13.50 -19.08
CA ALA A 133 -6.36 12.60 -19.91
C ALA A 133 -7.00 11.20 -20.10
N GLY A 134 -8.21 10.97 -19.58
CA GLY A 134 -8.98 9.72 -19.72
C GLY A 134 -8.58 8.60 -18.77
N TRP A 135 -7.89 8.92 -17.67
CA TRP A 135 -7.68 7.97 -16.58
C TRP A 135 -8.96 7.82 -15.76
N ARG A 136 -9.17 6.64 -15.20
CA ARG A 136 -10.34 6.35 -14.37
C ARG A 136 -9.96 6.22 -12.92
N LEU A 137 -10.65 6.96 -12.07
CA LEU A 137 -10.62 6.71 -10.62
C LEU A 137 -11.27 5.34 -10.36
N VAL A 138 -10.50 4.40 -9.81
CA VAL A 138 -10.96 3.04 -9.52
C VAL A 138 -11.10 2.77 -8.04
N ASP A 139 -10.42 3.55 -7.20
CA ASP A 139 -10.53 3.43 -5.74
C ASP A 139 -10.02 4.69 -5.03
N VAL A 140 -10.45 4.85 -3.80
CA VAL A 140 -9.85 5.75 -2.82
C VAL A 140 -9.30 4.90 -1.69
N SER A 141 -7.97 4.86 -1.56
CA SER A 141 -7.29 4.11 -0.50
C SER A 141 -7.15 4.97 0.74
N LEU A 142 -7.70 4.53 1.85
CA LEU A 142 -7.58 5.18 3.15
C LEU A 142 -6.43 4.55 3.94
N LYS A 143 -5.65 5.38 4.62
CA LYS A 143 -4.60 4.95 5.54
C LYS A 143 -5.00 5.26 6.98
N PHE A 144 -4.86 4.26 7.83
CA PHE A 144 -5.12 4.35 9.25
C PHE A 144 -3.86 4.05 10.04
N THR A 145 -3.74 4.66 11.22
CA THR A 145 -2.65 4.41 12.17
C THR A 145 -3.13 4.45 13.61
N ARG A 146 -2.44 3.75 14.49
CA ARG A 146 -2.58 3.84 15.94
C ARG A 146 -1.23 3.53 16.61
N PRO A 147 -0.93 4.12 17.79
CA PRO A 147 0.18 3.67 18.62
C PRO A 147 0.04 2.17 18.95
N MET A 148 1.14 1.47 19.15
CA MET A 148 1.08 0.13 19.71
C MET A 148 0.49 0.16 21.12
N PRO A 149 -0.24 -0.89 21.53
CA PRO A 149 -0.76 -0.96 22.88
C PRO A 149 0.38 -0.98 23.91
N ALA A 150 0.16 -0.37 25.09
CA ALA A 150 1.11 -0.49 26.18
C ALA A 150 1.25 -1.97 26.59
N ILE A 151 2.47 -2.40 26.89
CA ILE A 151 2.79 -3.80 27.21
C ILE A 151 1.97 -4.29 28.42
N GLU A 152 1.74 -3.42 29.41
CA GLU A 152 0.94 -3.69 30.61
C GLU A 152 -0.52 -4.01 30.30
N ASN A 153 -1.08 -3.42 29.23
CA ASN A 153 -2.45 -3.66 28.79
C ASN A 153 -2.58 -4.92 27.92
N ALA A 154 -1.47 -5.43 27.42
CA ALA A 154 -1.46 -6.61 26.56
C ALA A 154 -1.94 -7.88 27.29
N ASP A 155 -1.68 -7.99 28.58
CA ASP A 155 -2.11 -9.13 29.41
C ASP A 155 -3.57 -9.03 29.81
N ALA A 156 -4.11 -7.81 29.99
CA ALA A 156 -5.51 -7.58 30.36
C ALA A 156 -6.48 -7.83 29.17
N GLN A 157 -6.05 -7.60 27.94
CA GLN A 157 -6.87 -7.86 26.73
C GLN A 157 -6.97 -9.34 26.39
N ALA A 158 -6.08 -10.19 26.93
CA ALA A 158 -6.11 -11.64 26.74
C ALA A 158 -7.28 -12.33 27.47
N THR A 159 -8.05 -11.64 28.30
CA THR A 159 -9.02 -12.19 29.24
C THR A 159 -10.45 -12.36 28.70
N ALA A 160 -10.77 -11.92 27.50
CA ALA A 160 -12.05 -12.30 26.89
C ALA A 160 -11.99 -13.79 26.49
N VAL A 161 -12.55 -14.64 27.34
CA VAL A 161 -12.59 -16.10 27.14
C VAL A 161 -13.38 -16.41 25.87
N ARG A 162 -12.69 -16.47 24.76
CA ARG A 162 -13.20 -17.06 23.52
C ARG A 162 -12.47 -18.37 23.30
N ASN A 163 -13.21 -19.40 22.89
CA ASN A 163 -12.64 -20.72 22.61
C ASN A 163 -11.88 -20.72 21.26
N TRP A 164 -11.07 -19.67 21.01
CA TRP A 164 -10.29 -19.53 19.78
C TRP A 164 -8.81 -19.52 20.10
N VAL A 165 -8.06 -20.24 19.26
CA VAL A 165 -6.61 -20.39 19.38
C VAL A 165 -5.93 -19.55 18.31
N ILE A 166 -5.03 -18.64 18.72
CA ILE A 166 -4.18 -17.88 17.82
C ILE A 166 -2.75 -18.41 17.90
N ALA A 167 -2.20 -18.76 16.74
CA ALA A 167 -0.83 -19.24 16.60
C ALA A 167 -0.15 -18.56 15.40
N ARG A 168 1.18 -18.62 15.34
CA ARG A 168 1.91 -18.30 14.09
C ARG A 168 1.54 -19.34 13.03
N ALA A 169 1.31 -18.87 11.80
CA ALA A 169 1.03 -19.76 10.67
C ALA A 169 2.17 -20.75 10.48
N ARG A 170 1.82 -21.99 10.17
CA ARG A 170 2.74 -23.07 9.82
C ARG A 170 2.59 -23.40 8.34
N PHE A 171 3.48 -24.21 7.82
CA PHE A 171 3.43 -24.67 6.43
C PHE A 171 2.08 -25.31 6.08
N GLU A 172 1.51 -26.11 6.98
CA GLU A 172 0.20 -26.75 6.83
C GLU A 172 -0.98 -25.75 6.71
N ASP A 173 -0.79 -24.51 7.15
CA ASP A 173 -1.82 -23.47 7.09
C ASP A 173 -1.86 -22.78 5.72
N GLN A 174 -0.79 -22.85 4.92
CA GLN A 174 -0.64 -22.10 3.68
C GLN A 174 -1.80 -22.32 2.71
N GLY A 175 -2.23 -23.58 2.54
CA GLY A 175 -3.28 -23.94 1.59
C GLY A 175 -4.59 -23.20 1.86
N TRP A 176 -5.12 -23.28 3.08
CA TRP A 176 -6.38 -22.63 3.41
C TRP A 176 -6.28 -21.09 3.51
N ILE A 177 -5.12 -20.54 3.92
CA ILE A 177 -4.86 -19.08 3.91
C ILE A 177 -4.96 -18.56 2.48
N ARG A 178 -4.29 -19.22 1.53
CA ARG A 178 -4.33 -18.89 0.11
C ARG A 178 -5.75 -18.92 -0.44
N ASP A 179 -6.48 -20.01 -0.17
CA ASP A 179 -7.83 -20.20 -0.67
C ASP A 179 -8.81 -19.19 -0.07
N LEU A 180 -8.65 -18.84 1.22
CA LEU A 180 -9.43 -17.78 1.84
C LEU A 180 -9.12 -16.41 1.23
N ALA A 181 -7.87 -16.10 0.97
CA ALA A 181 -7.46 -14.84 0.34
C ALA A 181 -8.05 -14.69 -1.07
N ALA A 182 -8.02 -15.74 -1.88
CA ALA A 182 -8.59 -15.74 -3.22
C ALA A 182 -10.08 -15.40 -3.24
N ARG A 183 -10.87 -16.01 -2.35
CA ARG A 183 -12.35 -15.92 -2.37
C ARG A 183 -12.95 -14.84 -1.50
N ALA A 184 -12.28 -14.42 -0.44
CA ALA A 184 -12.88 -13.55 0.58
C ALA A 184 -12.46 -12.08 0.47
N HIS A 185 -11.43 -11.79 -0.28
CA HIS A 185 -10.92 -10.44 -0.48
C HIS A 185 -11.56 -9.83 -1.75
N SER A 186 -12.34 -8.76 -1.59
CA SER A 186 -13.06 -8.12 -2.70
C SER A 186 -13.01 -6.59 -2.71
N ALA A 187 -12.58 -5.98 -1.61
CA ALA A 187 -12.60 -4.53 -1.47
C ALA A 187 -11.24 -3.92 -1.85
N THR A 188 -10.92 -3.93 -3.13
CA THR A 188 -9.69 -3.30 -3.66
C THR A 188 -9.91 -2.75 -5.07
N HIS A 189 -9.06 -1.81 -5.45
CA HIS A 189 -9.03 -1.22 -6.80
C HIS A 189 -8.92 -2.27 -7.93
N PHE A 190 -8.33 -3.44 -7.67
CA PHE A 190 -8.23 -4.50 -8.67
C PHE A 190 -9.59 -5.11 -9.02
N PHE A 191 -10.51 -5.22 -8.07
CA PHE A 191 -11.87 -5.70 -8.34
C PHE A 191 -12.79 -4.61 -8.87
N ASN A 192 -12.44 -3.33 -8.69
CA ASN A 192 -13.22 -2.21 -9.17
C ASN A 192 -12.90 -1.84 -10.62
N ASP A 193 -11.76 -2.30 -11.14
CA ASP A 193 -11.37 -2.04 -12.53
C ASP A 193 -11.95 -3.11 -13.47
N PRO A 194 -12.92 -2.76 -14.33
CA PRO A 194 -13.52 -3.70 -15.28
C PRO A 194 -12.53 -4.21 -16.34
N ALA A 195 -11.37 -3.57 -16.46
CA ALA A 195 -10.32 -4.01 -17.38
C ALA A 195 -9.49 -5.18 -16.84
N LEU A 196 -9.62 -5.48 -15.53
CA LEU A 196 -8.87 -6.53 -14.87
C LEU A 196 -9.72 -7.79 -14.70
N PRO A 197 -9.32 -8.94 -15.26
CA PRO A 197 -10.04 -10.19 -15.10
C PRO A 197 -10.12 -10.61 -13.63
N ARG A 198 -11.35 -10.92 -13.17
CA ARG A 198 -11.61 -11.28 -11.79
C ARG A 198 -10.77 -12.49 -11.32
N GLU A 199 -10.70 -13.54 -12.13
CA GLU A 199 -9.94 -14.73 -11.83
C GLU A 199 -8.43 -14.46 -11.68
N ALA A 200 -7.88 -13.54 -12.49
CA ALA A 200 -6.49 -13.13 -12.37
C ALA A 200 -6.26 -12.34 -11.07
N THR A 201 -7.24 -11.55 -10.65
CA THR A 201 -7.21 -10.83 -9.36
C THR A 201 -7.27 -11.81 -8.18
N GLU A 202 -8.11 -12.82 -8.24
CA GLU A 202 -8.17 -13.87 -7.22
C GLU A 202 -6.83 -14.64 -7.13
N ARG A 203 -6.22 -14.98 -8.26
CA ARG A 203 -4.85 -15.56 -8.29
C ARG A 203 -3.79 -14.62 -7.75
N LEU A 204 -3.92 -13.31 -7.98
CA LEU A 204 -3.01 -12.30 -7.42
C LEU A 204 -2.98 -12.37 -5.89
N PHE A 205 -4.15 -12.39 -5.25
CA PHE A 205 -4.24 -12.45 -3.78
C PHE A 205 -3.82 -13.80 -3.23
N ALA A 206 -4.17 -14.90 -3.90
CA ALA A 206 -3.66 -16.23 -3.57
C ALA A 206 -2.13 -16.26 -3.55
N GLY A 207 -1.50 -15.85 -4.66
CA GLY A 207 -0.05 -15.82 -4.78
C GLY A 207 0.63 -14.81 -3.85
N TRP A 208 -0.06 -13.73 -3.47
CA TRP A 208 0.45 -12.83 -2.43
C TRP A 208 0.56 -13.53 -1.10
N MET A 209 -0.47 -14.27 -0.68
CA MET A 209 -0.46 -14.99 0.58
C MET A 209 0.53 -16.15 0.60
N ASP A 210 0.72 -16.86 -0.53
CA ASP A 210 1.80 -17.84 -0.64
C ASP A 210 3.15 -17.22 -0.30
N ARG A 211 3.50 -16.08 -0.91
CA ARG A 211 4.75 -15.37 -0.62
C ARG A 211 4.85 -14.85 0.81
N CYS A 212 3.74 -14.40 1.39
CA CYS A 212 3.69 -14.01 2.80
C CYS A 212 4.03 -15.18 3.72
N CYS A 213 3.47 -16.36 3.46
CA CYS A 213 3.75 -17.59 4.22
C CYS A 213 5.18 -18.10 3.99
N GLU A 214 5.77 -17.87 2.82
CA GLU A 214 7.15 -18.21 2.46
C GLU A 214 8.20 -17.24 3.04
N GLY A 215 7.79 -16.29 3.87
CA GLY A 215 8.69 -15.38 4.60
C GLY A 215 8.79 -13.96 4.06
N GLN A 216 7.95 -13.57 3.08
CA GLN A 216 7.87 -12.16 2.66
C GLN A 216 7.16 -11.31 3.71
N ALA A 217 6.18 -11.86 4.44
CA ALA A 217 5.59 -11.20 5.58
C ALA A 217 6.55 -11.24 6.78
N TYR A 218 6.49 -10.19 7.60
CA TYR A 218 7.13 -10.21 8.91
C TYR A 218 6.55 -11.32 9.78
N ARG A 219 5.21 -11.44 9.81
CA ARG A 219 4.48 -12.51 10.49
C ARG A 219 3.11 -12.74 9.86
N VAL A 220 2.68 -14.01 9.91
CA VAL A 220 1.31 -14.43 9.65
C VAL A 220 0.80 -15.15 10.89
N TYR A 221 -0.36 -14.74 11.38
CA TYR A 221 -1.06 -15.41 12.48
C TYR A 221 -2.34 -16.04 11.97
N THR A 222 -2.62 -17.24 12.43
CA THR A 222 -3.87 -17.97 12.19
C THR A 222 -4.73 -17.96 13.43
N MET A 223 -6.02 -18.00 13.25
CA MET A 223 -7.01 -18.22 14.29
C MET A 223 -7.86 -19.43 13.94
N LYS A 224 -7.98 -20.37 14.89
CA LYS A 224 -8.74 -21.60 14.77
C LYS A 224 -9.66 -21.78 15.99
N ASP A 225 -10.72 -22.56 15.84
CA ASP A 225 -11.51 -23.01 17.00
C ASP A 225 -10.81 -24.13 17.76
N GLN A 226 -11.46 -24.68 18.80
CA GLN A 226 -10.90 -25.76 19.61
C GLN A 226 -10.75 -27.08 18.86
N GLU A 227 -11.56 -27.30 17.84
CA GLU A 227 -11.51 -28.46 16.94
C GLU A 227 -10.48 -28.29 15.81
N GLY A 228 -9.75 -27.16 15.78
CA GLY A 228 -8.72 -26.88 14.78
C GLY A 228 -9.27 -26.35 13.45
N ARG A 229 -10.58 -26.03 13.35
CA ARG A 229 -11.17 -25.48 12.13
C ARG A 229 -10.73 -24.03 11.92
N PRO A 230 -10.31 -23.65 10.71
CA PRO A 230 -9.88 -22.28 10.43
C PRO A 230 -11.00 -21.25 10.62
N ILE A 231 -10.72 -20.19 11.35
CA ILE A 231 -11.61 -19.02 11.52
C ILE A 231 -11.13 -17.85 10.66
N GLY A 232 -9.81 -17.61 10.61
CA GLY A 232 -9.25 -16.51 9.86
C GLY A 232 -7.75 -16.35 10.10
N PHE A 233 -7.18 -15.34 9.47
CA PHE A 233 -5.77 -15.01 9.62
C PHE A 233 -5.53 -13.51 9.55
N VAL A 234 -4.37 -13.07 10.01
CA VAL A 234 -3.82 -11.73 9.85
C VAL A 234 -2.36 -11.83 9.43
N SER A 235 -1.94 -10.99 8.47
CA SER A 235 -0.54 -10.86 8.09
C SER A 235 -0.02 -9.46 8.38
N TYR A 236 1.26 -9.39 8.76
CA TYR A 236 1.97 -8.17 9.07
C TYR A 236 3.24 -8.06 8.24
N LEU A 237 3.53 -6.85 7.75
CA LEU A 237 4.76 -6.49 7.10
C LEU A 237 5.56 -5.53 8.00
N GLU A 238 6.87 -5.43 7.73
CA GLU A 238 7.77 -4.47 8.34
C GLU A 238 8.49 -3.67 7.26
N ASN A 239 8.53 -2.35 7.40
CA ASN A 239 9.36 -1.51 6.55
C ASN A 239 10.70 -1.21 7.23
N ARG A 240 11.64 -2.17 7.13
CA ARG A 240 12.97 -2.05 7.75
C ARG A 240 13.74 -0.84 7.26
N LYS A 241 13.68 -0.54 5.96
CA LYS A 241 14.36 0.63 5.39
C LYS A 241 13.87 1.94 5.98
N LEU A 242 12.56 2.07 6.20
CA LEU A 242 11.98 3.22 6.87
C LEU A 242 12.41 3.27 8.34
N ALA A 243 12.39 2.14 9.04
CA ALA A 243 12.82 2.06 10.42
C ALA A 243 14.28 2.46 10.61
N GLU A 244 15.19 1.94 9.77
CA GLU A 244 16.62 2.28 9.77
C GLU A 244 16.86 3.78 9.48
N ALA A 245 16.13 4.33 8.49
CA ALA A 245 16.29 5.73 8.10
C ALA A 245 15.75 6.72 9.12
N THR A 246 14.67 6.37 9.82
CA THR A 246 13.93 7.33 10.66
C THR A 246 14.06 7.07 12.15
N GLY A 247 14.43 5.86 12.54
CA GLY A 247 14.39 5.39 13.92
C GLY A 247 12.97 5.09 14.44
N ARG A 248 11.96 5.08 13.55
CA ARG A 248 10.56 4.76 13.88
C ARG A 248 10.15 3.48 13.18
N ARG A 249 9.58 2.55 13.91
CA ARG A 249 9.32 1.18 13.45
C ARG A 249 7.82 0.91 13.32
N PRO A 250 7.22 1.08 12.14
CA PRO A 250 5.82 0.74 11.88
C PRO A 250 5.63 -0.76 11.71
N LEU A 251 4.57 -1.30 12.32
CA LEU A 251 4.00 -2.61 12.00
C LEU A 251 2.87 -2.39 10.97
N ILE A 252 2.98 -2.98 9.80
CA ILE A 252 2.00 -2.80 8.73
C ILE A 252 1.04 -4.00 8.76
N LEU A 253 -0.23 -3.79 9.11
CA LEU A 253 -1.28 -4.78 8.94
C LEU A 253 -1.60 -4.84 7.44
N ASP A 254 -1.16 -5.92 6.80
CA ASP A 254 -1.28 -6.12 5.35
C ASP A 254 -2.61 -6.77 4.99
N PHE A 255 -2.95 -7.88 5.65
CA PHE A 255 -4.23 -8.56 5.48
C PHE A 255 -4.84 -8.94 6.81
N VAL A 256 -6.17 -8.86 6.89
CA VAL A 256 -6.99 -9.56 7.87
C VAL A 256 -8.21 -10.15 7.17
N LEU A 257 -8.36 -11.45 7.22
CA LEU A 257 -9.49 -12.15 6.61
C LEU A 257 -10.10 -13.13 7.60
N ILE A 258 -11.43 -13.08 7.69
CA ILE A 258 -12.24 -14.03 8.48
C ILE A 258 -13.13 -14.80 7.52
N ASP A 259 -13.19 -16.11 7.71
CA ASP A 259 -14.07 -16.96 6.93
C ASP A 259 -15.53 -16.47 7.07
N PRO A 260 -16.30 -16.41 5.97
CA PRO A 260 -17.65 -15.87 5.97
C PRO A 260 -18.57 -16.40 7.08
N GLN A 261 -18.44 -17.68 7.45
CA GLN A 261 -19.24 -18.29 8.51
C GLN A 261 -18.97 -17.73 9.91
N TRP A 262 -17.78 -17.13 10.14
CA TRP A 262 -17.37 -16.55 11.41
C TRP A 262 -17.46 -15.02 11.44
N ARG A 263 -17.95 -14.40 10.37
CA ARG A 263 -18.15 -12.94 10.32
C ARG A 263 -19.22 -12.53 11.33
N GLN A 264 -19.17 -11.25 11.73
CA GLN A 264 -20.07 -10.64 12.72
C GLN A 264 -19.90 -11.13 14.17
N ALA A 265 -19.10 -12.17 14.44
CA ALA A 265 -18.77 -12.63 15.79
C ALA A 265 -17.70 -11.77 16.50
N GLY A 266 -17.26 -10.66 15.90
CA GLY A 266 -16.15 -9.84 16.40
C GLY A 266 -14.77 -10.48 16.23
N ALA A 267 -14.67 -11.52 15.41
CA ALA A 267 -13.47 -12.33 15.23
C ALA A 267 -12.27 -11.52 14.71
N ALA A 268 -12.49 -10.64 13.71
CA ALA A 268 -11.43 -9.82 13.15
C ALA A 268 -10.83 -8.85 14.19
N GLY A 269 -11.68 -8.15 14.94
CA GLY A 269 -11.24 -7.23 15.99
C GLY A 269 -10.44 -7.95 17.07
N TRP A 270 -10.94 -9.07 17.55
CA TRP A 270 -10.25 -9.86 18.55
C TRP A 270 -8.90 -10.39 18.04
N LEU A 271 -8.83 -10.91 16.82
CA LEU A 271 -7.58 -11.37 16.20
C LEU A 271 -6.55 -10.25 16.12
N ILE A 272 -6.95 -9.05 15.65
CA ILE A 272 -6.06 -7.89 15.53
C ILE A 272 -5.56 -7.47 16.92
N GLU A 273 -6.44 -7.30 17.92
CA GLU A 273 -6.05 -6.87 19.25
C GLU A 273 -5.08 -7.85 19.91
N GLN A 274 -5.37 -9.15 19.85
CA GLN A 274 -4.52 -10.18 20.43
C GLN A 274 -3.15 -10.25 19.76
N THR A 275 -3.08 -10.05 18.46
CA THR A 275 -1.80 -10.08 17.73
C THR A 275 -1.03 -8.78 17.92
N LEU A 276 -1.67 -7.62 17.97
CA LEU A 276 -1.01 -6.34 18.29
C LEU A 276 -0.44 -6.34 19.71
N ALA A 277 -1.15 -6.93 20.68
CA ALA A 277 -0.64 -7.08 22.05
C ALA A 277 0.64 -7.93 22.09
N ARG A 278 0.72 -8.98 21.27
CA ARG A 278 1.95 -9.81 21.14
C ARG A 278 3.09 -9.01 20.49
N GLU A 279 2.79 -8.29 19.39
CA GLU A 279 3.78 -7.52 18.64
C GLU A 279 4.24 -6.25 19.37
N ALA A 280 3.49 -5.72 20.32
CA ALA A 280 3.91 -4.61 21.17
C ALA A 280 5.22 -4.89 21.90
N ARG A 281 5.48 -6.17 22.25
CA ARG A 281 6.72 -6.61 22.93
C ARG A 281 7.94 -6.66 21.99
N GLU A 282 7.74 -6.55 20.70
CA GLU A 282 8.80 -6.63 19.68
C GLU A 282 9.37 -5.25 19.32
N GLY A 283 8.93 -4.19 20.02
CA GLY A 283 9.48 -2.84 19.88
C GLY A 283 8.97 -2.07 18.65
N PHE A 284 7.78 -2.36 18.17
CA PHE A 284 7.11 -1.52 17.18
C PHE A 284 6.53 -0.27 17.85
N ASP A 285 6.60 0.88 17.17
CA ASP A 285 6.10 2.16 17.69
C ASP A 285 4.60 2.34 17.48
N PHE A 286 4.12 1.89 16.31
CA PHE A 286 2.72 2.04 15.92
C PHE A 286 2.33 0.98 14.87
N CYS A 287 1.03 0.75 14.75
CA CYS A 287 0.46 -0.06 13.68
C CYS A 287 -0.17 0.85 12.63
N GLU A 288 0.04 0.52 11.37
CA GLU A 288 -0.62 1.17 10.24
C GLU A 288 -1.25 0.16 9.29
N LEU A 289 -2.25 0.59 8.53
CA LEU A 289 -2.87 -0.20 7.47
C LEU A 289 -3.40 0.68 6.35
N ARG A 290 -3.69 0.05 5.23
CA ARG A 290 -4.45 0.65 4.13
C ARG A 290 -5.69 -0.18 3.84
N THR A 291 -6.78 0.50 3.49
CA THR A 291 -8.03 -0.13 3.07
C THR A 291 -8.74 0.73 2.04
N SER A 292 -9.59 0.14 1.23
CA SER A 292 -10.45 0.90 0.32
C SER A 292 -11.52 1.68 1.07
N ALA A 293 -11.85 2.89 0.62
CA ALA A 293 -12.92 3.71 1.19
C ALA A 293 -14.29 3.03 1.13
N HIS A 294 -14.54 2.15 0.15
CA HIS A 294 -15.79 1.40 0.05
C HIS A 294 -15.82 0.13 0.93
N ASN A 295 -14.72 -0.23 1.59
CA ASN A 295 -14.68 -1.29 2.60
C ASN A 295 -15.28 -0.82 3.93
N LEU A 296 -16.55 -0.44 3.94
CA LEU A 296 -17.22 0.10 5.13
C LEU A 296 -17.12 -0.81 6.35
N PRO A 297 -17.26 -2.15 6.24
CA PRO A 297 -17.06 -3.03 7.40
C PRO A 297 -15.65 -2.95 7.98
N GLY A 298 -14.63 -2.87 7.12
CA GLY A 298 -13.23 -2.71 7.54
C GLY A 298 -12.98 -1.35 8.19
N VAL A 299 -13.44 -0.27 7.57
CA VAL A 299 -13.31 1.10 8.12
C VAL A 299 -13.90 1.16 9.54
N ARG A 300 -15.16 0.72 9.73
CA ARG A 300 -15.81 0.68 11.04
C ARG A 300 -15.09 -0.21 12.06
N LEU A 301 -14.48 -1.30 11.59
CA LEU A 301 -13.66 -2.17 12.44
C LEU A 301 -12.43 -1.41 12.94
N TYR A 302 -11.69 -0.77 12.05
CA TYR A 302 -10.45 -0.06 12.38
C TYR A 302 -10.71 1.13 13.31
N GLU A 303 -11.78 1.89 13.08
CA GLU A 303 -12.22 2.98 13.98
C GLU A 303 -12.51 2.46 15.40
N ARG A 304 -13.26 1.34 15.52
CA ARG A 304 -13.52 0.71 16.82
C ARG A 304 -12.26 0.22 17.53
N LEU A 305 -11.23 -0.15 16.77
CA LEU A 305 -9.93 -0.52 17.31
C LEU A 305 -9.05 0.69 17.65
N GLY A 306 -9.59 1.91 17.59
CA GLY A 306 -8.88 3.15 17.92
C GLY A 306 -7.86 3.57 16.86
N MET A 307 -7.94 3.01 15.65
CA MET A 307 -7.15 3.48 14.53
C MET A 307 -7.73 4.78 13.98
N ARG A 308 -6.86 5.72 13.65
CA ARG A 308 -7.24 7.04 13.12
C ARG A 308 -6.81 7.16 11.66
N TYR A 309 -7.69 7.71 10.84
CA TYR A 309 -7.36 8.12 9.49
C TYR A 309 -6.21 9.14 9.51
N CYS A 310 -5.21 8.95 8.66
CA CYS A 310 -4.03 9.82 8.61
C CYS A 310 -3.62 10.24 7.21
N ALA A 311 -4.01 9.49 6.17
CA ALA A 311 -3.70 9.79 4.78
C ALA A 311 -4.60 9.01 3.84
N GLY A 312 -4.63 9.41 2.57
CA GLY A 312 -5.33 8.65 1.53
C GLY A 312 -4.71 8.87 0.17
N ASP A 313 -5.05 7.97 -0.77
CA ASP A 313 -4.66 8.11 -2.16
C ASP A 313 -5.87 7.88 -3.07
N PHE A 314 -6.01 8.71 -4.09
CA PHE A 314 -6.74 8.37 -5.31
C PHE A 314 -5.95 7.34 -6.09
N ILE A 315 -6.61 6.28 -6.54
CA ILE A 315 -6.01 5.25 -7.38
C ILE A 315 -6.67 5.32 -8.74
N LEU A 316 -5.88 5.68 -9.76
CA LEU A 316 -6.38 5.79 -11.11
C LEU A 316 -5.69 4.75 -12.00
N HIS A 317 -6.48 4.22 -12.93
CA HIS A 317 -6.01 3.27 -13.94
C HIS A 317 -6.31 3.76 -15.35
N LYS A 318 -5.49 3.33 -16.31
CA LYS A 318 -5.69 3.58 -17.75
C LYS A 318 -5.18 2.41 -18.57
N LYS A 319 -5.90 2.11 -19.66
CA LYS A 319 -5.33 1.38 -20.80
C LYS A 319 -4.72 2.41 -21.75
N PRO A 320 -3.40 2.37 -22.01
CA PRO A 320 -2.74 3.32 -22.91
C PRO A 320 -3.20 3.20 -24.36
#